data_94f08be3c1160fb35fd9a38e1fcf3bc0
#
_entry.id   94f08be3c1160fb35fd9a38e1fcf3bc0
#
_cell.length_a   1.000
_cell.length_b   1.000
_cell.length_c   1.000
_cell.angle_alpha   90.00
_cell.angle_beta   90.00
_cell.angle_gamma   90.00
#
_symmetry.space_group_name_H-M   'P 1'
#
loop_
_entity.id
_entity.type
_entity.pdbx_description
1 polymer ?
#
loop_
_entity_poly.entity_id
_entity_poly.type
_entity_poly.pdbx_seq_one_letter_code
_entity_poly.pdbx_strand_id
1 'polypeptide(L)'
;MPLYRYVNVGVVFKNFATALEDYFDLCISNSQDPVLDMYPEGYNLYENGAWDTIVQTAKEKSINIDDITVEICDYQANYPCKIVYKNPYWLDLVKRSNIDWTTEYVAQPEKLFGHFVGRPSWDRVVLHDKVKSTNNCLHTFWTGAGKPPFTDYTIKKLKEFYSEQDAEKYKQILLSAPHNNIRVKHFRKGVLLQFPVNVLGIKHHYDNIFVDIVCETETAKNTTFITEKTIRPMLFKTPFIIMAGQGHLGLLHKLGFKTFNKWWNEDYDDMHGVDRVNAICKVIDSIDSRQEKMYNFIEEMKDVIEHNHSHCVKQGWHKHRAELGIKN
;
A
#
# COMPACT_ATOMS: atom_id res chain seq x y z
N MET A 1 24.25 -0.56 -23.23
CA MET A 1 23.45 -0.67 -21.98
C MET A 1 22.19 0.12 -22.22
N PRO A 2 20.99 -0.41 -21.95
CA PRO A 2 19.78 0.39 -22.08
C PRO A 2 19.86 1.60 -21.15
N LEU A 3 19.47 2.77 -21.66
CA LEU A 3 19.39 4.00 -20.88
C LEU A 3 18.13 3.94 -20.01
N TYR A 4 18.23 3.36 -18.81
CA TYR A 4 17.13 3.36 -17.86
C TYR A 4 16.97 4.75 -17.28
N ARG A 5 15.78 5.30 -17.37
CA ARG A 5 15.41 6.47 -16.59
C ARG A 5 14.27 6.14 -15.65
N TYR A 6 14.52 6.36 -14.36
CA TYR A 6 13.51 6.31 -13.34
C TYR A 6 12.58 7.51 -13.50
N VAL A 7 11.35 7.24 -13.90
CA VAL A 7 10.30 8.28 -13.96
C VAL A 7 9.42 8.14 -12.73
N ASN A 8 9.75 8.85 -11.66
CA ASN A 8 8.93 8.90 -10.45
C ASN A 8 7.70 9.77 -10.68
N VAL A 9 6.58 9.15 -11.07
CA VAL A 9 5.31 9.82 -11.37
C VAL A 9 4.71 10.53 -10.15
N GLY A 10 5.04 10.08 -8.92
CA GLY A 10 4.45 10.62 -7.69
C GLY A 10 5.00 11.96 -7.22
N VAL A 11 6.21 12.34 -7.64
CA VAL A 11 6.89 13.54 -7.14
C VAL A 11 6.97 14.65 -8.20
N VAL A 12 6.74 14.36 -9.49
CA VAL A 12 7.21 15.20 -10.60
C VAL A 12 6.10 15.59 -11.60
N PHE A 13 4.82 15.57 -11.20
CA PHE A 13 3.73 15.93 -12.11
C PHE A 13 3.91 17.28 -12.83
N LYS A 14 4.55 18.27 -12.21
CA LYS A 14 4.79 19.58 -12.85
C LYS A 14 5.81 19.52 -13.99
N ASN A 15 6.66 18.50 -14.04
CA ASN A 15 7.75 18.37 -15.02
C ASN A 15 7.78 17.00 -15.73
N PHE A 16 6.72 16.18 -15.55
CA PHE A 16 6.71 14.82 -16.13
C PHE A 16 6.78 14.85 -17.64
N ALA A 17 5.97 15.67 -18.29
CA ALA A 17 5.98 15.82 -19.76
C ALA A 17 7.37 16.23 -20.28
N THR A 18 7.95 17.29 -19.74
CA THR A 18 9.29 17.76 -20.14
C THR A 18 10.37 16.69 -19.91
N ALA A 19 10.32 16.02 -18.74
CA ALA A 19 11.28 14.95 -18.46
C ALA A 19 11.14 13.76 -19.42
N LEU A 20 9.91 13.47 -19.84
CA LEU A 20 9.62 12.42 -20.82
C LEU A 20 10.07 12.81 -22.21
N GLU A 21 9.84 14.05 -22.63
CA GLU A 21 10.35 14.61 -23.89
C GLU A 21 11.87 14.50 -23.99
N ASP A 22 12.59 14.99 -22.99
CA ASP A 22 14.06 14.89 -22.92
C ASP A 22 14.55 13.44 -23.00
N TYR A 23 13.84 12.53 -22.34
CA TYR A 23 14.18 11.12 -22.35
C TYR A 23 13.94 10.46 -23.71
N PHE A 24 12.83 10.78 -24.37
CA PHE A 24 12.55 10.26 -25.71
C PHE A 24 13.53 10.80 -26.75
N ASP A 25 13.91 12.06 -26.67
CA ASP A 25 14.95 12.64 -27.56
C ASP A 25 16.29 11.92 -27.34
N LEU A 26 16.62 11.55 -26.11
CA LEU A 26 17.81 10.78 -25.81
C LEU A 26 17.73 9.35 -26.39
N CYS A 27 16.58 8.69 -26.31
CA CYS A 27 16.37 7.37 -26.91
C CYS A 27 16.51 7.43 -28.44
N ILE A 28 15.92 8.42 -29.11
CA ILE A 28 16.01 8.63 -30.54
C ILE A 28 17.47 8.85 -30.96
N SER A 29 18.18 9.75 -30.26
CA SER A 29 19.58 10.05 -30.59
C SER A 29 20.53 8.87 -30.44
N ASN A 30 20.17 7.89 -29.60
CA ASN A 30 20.94 6.67 -29.39
C ASN A 30 20.38 5.44 -30.14
N SER A 31 19.34 5.60 -30.96
CA SER A 31 18.65 4.51 -31.67
C SER A 31 18.23 3.38 -30.71
N GLN A 32 17.62 3.73 -29.55
CA GLN A 32 17.18 2.80 -28.54
C GLN A 32 15.67 2.92 -28.30
N ASP A 33 15.01 1.79 -28.08
CA ASP A 33 13.61 1.76 -27.68
C ASP A 33 13.47 2.29 -26.23
N PRO A 34 12.44 3.10 -25.96
CA PRO A 34 12.21 3.63 -24.61
C PRO A 34 11.85 2.56 -23.58
N VAL A 35 12.47 2.61 -22.41
CA VAL A 35 12.12 1.80 -21.25
C VAL A 35 11.72 2.71 -20.09
N LEU A 36 10.45 2.73 -19.75
CA LEU A 36 9.90 3.49 -18.64
C LEU A 36 9.95 2.64 -17.37
N ASP A 37 10.87 2.95 -16.49
CA ASP A 37 11.01 2.28 -15.20
C ASP A 37 10.06 2.90 -14.18
N MET A 38 8.89 2.28 -13.99
CA MET A 38 7.87 2.65 -13.00
C MET A 38 8.03 1.89 -11.69
N TYR A 39 9.04 1.07 -11.59
CA TYR A 39 9.49 0.39 -10.39
C TYR A 39 10.32 1.36 -9.51
N PRO A 40 10.08 1.53 -8.22
CA PRO A 40 9.32 0.69 -7.29
C PRO A 40 7.90 1.20 -6.96
N GLU A 41 7.39 2.17 -7.67
CA GLU A 41 6.09 2.78 -7.37
C GLU A 41 5.01 2.11 -8.22
N GLY A 42 3.95 1.59 -7.60
CA GLY A 42 2.86 0.88 -8.26
C GLY A 42 1.73 1.81 -8.70
N TYR A 43 2.03 2.91 -9.36
CA TYR A 43 1.01 3.86 -9.80
C TYR A 43 0.22 3.34 -11.00
N ASN A 44 -1.10 3.53 -10.95
CA ASN A 44 -1.95 3.38 -12.12
C ASN A 44 -1.75 4.58 -13.05
N LEU A 45 -1.11 4.35 -14.19
CA LEU A 45 -0.79 5.42 -15.14
C LEU A 45 -2.04 6.07 -15.75
N TYR A 46 -3.16 5.32 -15.87
CA TYR A 46 -4.42 5.88 -16.37
C TYR A 46 -5.06 6.87 -15.40
N GLU A 47 -5.11 6.51 -14.11
CA GLU A 47 -5.80 7.35 -13.11
C GLU A 47 -5.12 8.70 -12.89
N ASN A 48 -3.81 8.76 -13.12
CA ASN A 48 -3.02 9.96 -12.95
C ASN A 48 -2.85 10.77 -14.24
N GLY A 49 -3.43 10.33 -15.37
CA GLY A 49 -3.23 10.96 -16.68
C GLY A 49 -1.81 10.82 -17.24
N ALA A 50 -0.95 10.03 -16.58
CA ALA A 50 0.41 9.82 -17.04
C ALA A 50 0.46 9.04 -18.34
N TRP A 51 -0.46 8.08 -18.52
CA TRP A 51 -0.54 7.32 -19.75
C TRP A 51 -0.88 8.21 -20.95
N ASP A 52 -1.82 9.13 -20.79
CA ASP A 52 -2.17 10.08 -21.87
C ASP A 52 -0.98 10.97 -22.24
N THR A 53 -0.21 11.40 -21.24
CA THR A 53 1.03 12.16 -21.47
C THR A 53 2.06 11.32 -22.21
N ILE A 54 2.26 10.04 -21.86
CA ILE A 54 3.18 9.13 -22.56
C ILE A 54 2.76 8.98 -24.02
N VAL A 55 1.49 8.70 -24.27
CA VAL A 55 0.96 8.53 -25.64
C VAL A 55 1.12 9.80 -26.46
N GLN A 56 0.78 10.95 -25.90
CA GLN A 56 0.90 12.23 -26.59
C GLN A 56 2.36 12.57 -26.92
N THR A 57 3.27 12.44 -25.96
CA THR A 57 4.70 12.71 -26.17
C THR A 57 5.31 11.73 -27.18
N ALA A 58 4.96 10.45 -27.12
CA ALA A 58 5.41 9.45 -28.08
C ALA A 58 4.97 9.81 -29.51
N LYS A 59 3.72 10.22 -29.68
CA LYS A 59 3.18 10.68 -30.96
C LYS A 59 3.93 11.91 -31.50
N GLU A 60 4.19 12.90 -30.64
CA GLU A 60 4.93 14.11 -31.03
C GLU A 60 6.37 13.81 -31.46
N LYS A 61 6.99 12.80 -30.82
CA LYS A 61 8.34 12.35 -31.15
C LYS A 61 8.38 11.25 -32.22
N SER A 62 7.25 10.88 -32.83
CA SER A 62 7.14 9.80 -33.81
C SER A 62 7.64 8.43 -33.32
N ILE A 63 7.49 8.16 -32.03
CA ILE A 63 7.79 6.87 -31.42
C ILE A 63 6.53 6.01 -31.48
N ASN A 64 6.67 4.75 -31.92
CA ASN A 64 5.58 3.79 -31.91
C ASN A 64 5.36 3.32 -30.43
N ILE A 65 4.11 3.31 -29.99
CA ILE A 65 3.75 2.85 -28.63
C ILE A 65 4.18 1.39 -28.41
N ASP A 66 4.13 0.55 -29.43
CA ASP A 66 4.56 -0.86 -29.36
C ASP A 66 6.08 -1.01 -29.06
N ASP A 67 6.87 0.01 -29.33
CA ASP A 67 8.31 0.03 -29.05
C ASP A 67 8.61 0.48 -27.62
N ILE A 68 7.62 1.01 -26.88
CA ILE A 68 7.77 1.42 -25.49
C ILE A 68 7.64 0.21 -24.56
N THR A 69 8.59 0.06 -23.65
CA THR A 69 8.52 -0.91 -22.57
C THR A 69 8.23 -0.20 -21.24
N VAL A 70 7.22 -0.68 -20.50
CA VAL A 70 6.94 -0.24 -19.12
C VAL A 70 7.33 -1.34 -18.14
N GLU A 71 8.28 -1.04 -17.27
CA GLU A 71 8.69 -1.93 -16.17
C GLU A 71 7.93 -1.54 -14.91
N ILE A 72 7.13 -2.45 -14.34
CA ILE A 72 6.19 -2.12 -13.25
C ILE A 72 5.99 -3.30 -12.29
N CYS A 73 5.57 -3.02 -11.07
CA CYS A 73 5.12 -4.01 -10.09
C CYS A 73 3.63 -3.89 -9.70
N ASP A 74 2.85 -3.20 -10.51
CA ASP A 74 1.39 -3.32 -10.50
C ASP A 74 0.96 -4.44 -11.46
N TYR A 75 0.51 -5.56 -10.89
CA TYR A 75 0.20 -6.77 -11.65
C TYR A 75 -1.19 -6.78 -12.29
N GLN A 76 -1.95 -5.71 -12.12
CA GLN A 76 -3.20 -5.45 -12.85
C GLN A 76 -3.00 -4.45 -14.01
N ALA A 77 -1.81 -3.88 -14.16
CA ALA A 77 -1.51 -2.97 -15.23
C ALA A 77 -1.74 -3.61 -16.59
N ASN A 78 -2.47 -2.92 -17.45
CA ASN A 78 -2.76 -3.35 -18.83
C ASN A 78 -2.69 -2.12 -19.74
N TYR A 79 -1.50 -1.83 -20.28
CA TYR A 79 -1.26 -0.73 -21.20
C TYR A 79 -1.05 -1.29 -22.60
N PRO A 80 -1.44 -0.57 -23.67
CA PRO A 80 -1.21 -1.00 -25.06
C PRO A 80 0.24 -0.78 -25.47
N CYS A 81 1.17 -1.36 -24.73
CA CYS A 81 2.61 -1.35 -24.94
C CYS A 81 3.23 -2.63 -24.36
N LYS A 82 4.55 -2.77 -24.47
CA LYS A 82 5.24 -3.89 -23.84
C LYS A 82 5.33 -3.70 -22.32
N ILE A 83 4.72 -4.62 -21.56
CA ILE A 83 4.79 -4.61 -20.09
C ILE A 83 5.78 -5.67 -19.61
N VAL A 84 6.66 -5.27 -18.69
CA VAL A 84 7.58 -6.17 -17.99
C VAL A 84 7.27 -6.09 -16.52
N TYR A 85 6.65 -7.12 -15.98
CA TYR A 85 6.38 -7.21 -14.54
C TYR A 85 7.67 -7.50 -13.77
N LYS A 86 7.94 -6.67 -12.79
CA LYS A 86 9.08 -6.79 -11.88
C LYS A 86 8.68 -7.48 -10.58
N ASN A 87 9.66 -7.92 -9.81
CA ASN A 87 9.44 -8.44 -8.46
C ASN A 87 8.76 -7.39 -7.58
N PRO A 88 7.94 -7.82 -6.59
CA PRO A 88 7.45 -6.89 -5.58
C PRO A 88 8.61 -6.21 -4.85
N TYR A 89 8.85 -4.95 -5.14
CA TYR A 89 10.02 -4.18 -4.68
C TYR A 89 10.25 -4.29 -3.16
N TRP A 90 9.18 -4.09 -2.39
CA TRP A 90 9.26 -4.07 -0.94
C TRP A 90 9.55 -5.46 -0.34
N LEU A 91 9.06 -6.55 -0.97
CA LEU A 91 9.41 -7.91 -0.58
C LEU A 91 10.89 -8.22 -0.85
N ASP A 92 11.43 -7.74 -1.97
CA ASP A 92 12.86 -7.85 -2.27
C ASP A 92 13.71 -7.09 -1.24
N LEU A 93 13.26 -5.93 -0.78
CA LEU A 93 13.97 -5.13 0.22
C LEU A 93 14.11 -5.85 1.57
N VAL A 94 13.17 -6.72 1.95
CA VAL A 94 13.29 -7.52 3.18
C VAL A 94 14.60 -8.31 3.18
N LYS A 95 14.92 -8.97 2.07
CA LYS A 95 16.17 -9.72 1.91
C LYS A 95 17.38 -8.80 1.82
N ARG A 96 17.29 -7.73 1.02
CA ARG A 96 18.41 -6.80 0.79
C ARG A 96 18.80 -6.00 2.02
N SER A 97 17.89 -5.86 2.99
CA SER A 97 18.16 -5.11 4.22
C SER A 97 19.20 -5.74 5.12
N ASN A 98 19.48 -7.04 4.93
CA ASN A 98 20.38 -7.83 5.77
C ASN A 98 20.10 -7.71 7.28
N ILE A 99 18.81 -7.60 7.64
CA ILE A 99 18.35 -7.49 9.02
C ILE A 99 17.86 -8.86 9.48
N ASP A 100 18.17 -9.18 10.73
CA ASP A 100 17.52 -10.28 11.43
C ASP A 100 16.09 -9.88 11.79
N TRP A 101 15.11 -10.44 11.07
CA TRP A 101 13.69 -10.24 11.28
C TRP A 101 13.09 -11.20 12.29
N THR A 102 13.92 -11.92 13.04
CA THR A 102 13.42 -12.81 14.10
C THR A 102 12.58 -12.02 15.08
N THR A 103 11.36 -12.51 15.31
CA THR A 103 10.42 -11.92 16.27
C THR A 103 9.64 -13.04 16.93
N GLU A 104 9.29 -12.85 18.19
CA GLU A 104 8.41 -13.76 18.90
C GLU A 104 6.96 -13.45 18.55
N TYR A 105 6.13 -14.46 18.66
CA TYR A 105 4.71 -14.33 18.52
C TYR A 105 4.10 -13.80 19.82
N VAL A 106 3.21 -12.82 19.75
CA VAL A 106 2.57 -12.23 20.90
C VAL A 106 1.19 -12.85 21.12
N ALA A 107 1.08 -13.68 22.16
CA ALA A 107 -0.15 -14.39 22.47
C ALA A 107 -1.23 -13.54 23.14
N GLN A 108 -0.86 -12.43 23.79
CA GLN A 108 -1.78 -11.60 24.56
C GLN A 108 -1.52 -10.10 24.32
N PRO A 109 -1.94 -9.58 23.17
CA PRO A 109 -1.81 -8.16 22.87
C PRO A 109 -2.74 -7.32 23.78
N GLU A 110 -2.31 -6.12 24.13
CA GLU A 110 -3.09 -5.21 25.00
C GLU A 110 -4.24 -4.52 24.27
N LYS A 111 -4.12 -4.37 22.96
CA LYS A 111 -5.08 -3.67 22.09
C LYS A 111 -5.56 -4.57 20.95
N LEU A 112 -6.83 -4.40 20.59
CA LEU A 112 -7.41 -5.13 19.46
C LEU A 112 -6.83 -4.67 18.13
N PHE A 113 -6.72 -3.38 17.92
CA PHE A 113 -6.39 -2.82 16.59
C PHE A 113 -5.11 -1.99 16.61
N GLY A 114 -4.32 -2.15 15.54
CA GLY A 114 -3.35 -1.18 15.09
C GLY A 114 -3.85 -0.44 13.86
N HIS A 115 -3.59 0.87 13.74
CA HIS A 115 -3.92 1.64 12.55
C HIS A 115 -2.88 2.75 12.35
N PHE A 116 -1.88 2.48 11.52
CA PHE A 116 -0.69 3.32 11.41
C PHE A 116 -0.67 4.10 10.09
N VAL A 117 -1.34 5.23 10.08
CA VAL A 117 -1.48 6.12 8.91
C VAL A 117 -0.48 7.27 8.99
N GLY A 118 0.41 7.33 8.02
CA GLY A 118 1.37 8.43 7.87
C GLY A 118 0.84 9.60 7.05
N ARG A 119 -0.01 9.32 6.06
CA ARG A 119 -0.56 10.32 5.13
C ARG A 119 -2.06 10.10 4.95
N PRO A 120 -2.92 11.05 5.38
CA PRO A 120 -4.36 10.94 5.26
C PRO A 120 -4.85 10.94 3.81
N SER A 121 -5.87 10.13 3.54
CA SER A 121 -6.73 10.12 2.36
C SER A 121 -8.18 9.91 2.81
N TRP A 122 -9.14 10.03 1.94
CA TRP A 122 -10.57 9.96 2.30
C TRP A 122 -10.94 8.62 2.98
N ASP A 123 -10.47 7.51 2.45
CA ASP A 123 -10.67 6.16 2.96
C ASP A 123 -10.00 5.96 4.33
N ARG A 124 -8.79 6.49 4.50
CA ARG A 124 -8.03 6.41 5.75
C ARG A 124 -8.65 7.26 6.86
N VAL A 125 -9.27 8.40 6.52
CA VAL A 125 -10.03 9.22 7.50
C VAL A 125 -11.20 8.43 8.06
N VAL A 126 -11.96 7.76 7.20
CA VAL A 126 -13.12 6.97 7.60
C VAL A 126 -12.71 5.77 8.44
N LEU A 127 -11.70 5.03 8.01
CA LEU A 127 -11.17 3.90 8.79
C LEU A 127 -10.56 4.34 10.12
N HIS A 128 -9.91 5.52 10.16
CA HIS A 128 -9.39 6.07 11.41
C HIS A 128 -10.50 6.37 12.42
N ASP A 129 -11.57 7.04 11.97
CA ASP A 129 -12.75 7.29 12.80
C ASP A 129 -13.33 5.97 13.34
N LYS A 130 -13.47 4.98 12.46
CA LYS A 130 -14.00 3.67 12.81
C LYS A 130 -13.15 2.95 13.85
N VAL A 131 -11.86 2.83 13.62
CA VAL A 131 -10.94 2.16 14.54
C VAL A 131 -10.87 2.90 15.89
N LYS A 132 -10.82 4.23 15.87
CA LYS A 132 -10.79 5.04 17.07
C LYS A 132 -12.06 4.89 17.90
N SER A 133 -13.23 4.70 17.30
CA SER A 133 -14.51 4.55 17.99
C SER A 133 -14.59 3.28 18.86
N THR A 134 -13.75 2.27 18.59
CA THR A 134 -13.68 1.05 19.40
C THR A 134 -13.03 1.28 20.78
N ASN A 135 -12.30 2.39 20.97
CA ASN A 135 -11.50 2.70 22.16
C ASN A 135 -10.44 1.64 22.52
N ASN A 136 -10.20 0.67 21.63
CA ASN A 136 -9.29 -0.45 21.82
C ASN A 136 -8.25 -0.53 20.69
N CYS A 137 -7.52 0.57 20.47
CA CYS A 137 -6.57 0.68 19.37
C CYS A 137 -5.29 1.45 19.73
N LEU A 138 -4.19 1.11 19.01
CA LEU A 138 -3.02 1.96 18.83
C LEU A 138 -3.08 2.60 17.46
N HIS A 139 -2.89 3.90 17.36
CA HIS A 139 -3.02 4.58 16.08
C HIS A 139 -2.08 5.75 15.88
N THR A 140 -1.75 5.98 14.62
CA THR A 140 -1.26 7.27 14.11
C THR A 140 -2.17 7.74 12.99
N PHE A 141 -2.38 9.06 12.92
CA PHE A 141 -3.09 9.68 11.81
C PHE A 141 -2.43 11.03 11.53
N TRP A 142 -1.67 11.09 10.44
CA TRP A 142 -0.78 12.18 10.10
C TRP A 142 0.40 12.35 11.08
N THR A 143 1.57 11.95 10.62
CA THR A 143 2.82 12.04 11.40
C THR A 143 3.71 13.20 10.97
N GLY A 144 3.28 13.97 9.98
CA GLY A 144 3.99 15.16 9.50
C GLY A 144 3.68 16.43 10.31
N ALA A 145 4.35 17.51 9.96
CA ALA A 145 4.10 18.85 10.50
C ALA A 145 3.14 19.63 9.60
N GLY A 146 2.30 20.47 10.20
CA GLY A 146 1.36 21.33 9.49
C GLY A 146 0.16 20.60 8.87
N LYS A 147 -0.53 21.26 7.93
CA LYS A 147 -1.70 20.71 7.24
C LYS A 147 -1.33 19.45 6.45
N PRO A 148 -2.11 18.38 6.55
CA PRO A 148 -1.88 17.18 5.73
C PRO A 148 -1.90 17.51 4.23
N PRO A 149 -1.06 16.85 3.42
CA PRO A 149 -1.09 17.03 1.97
C PRO A 149 -2.41 16.51 1.38
N PHE A 150 -2.79 17.04 0.22
CA PHE A 150 -4.01 16.66 -0.50
C PHE A 150 -5.32 16.86 0.29
N THR A 151 -5.34 17.75 1.30
CA THR A 151 -6.52 17.99 2.14
C THR A 151 -7.74 18.37 1.30
N ASP A 152 -7.60 19.28 0.35
CA ASP A 152 -8.73 19.78 -0.46
C ASP A 152 -9.28 18.66 -1.39
N TYR A 153 -8.41 17.84 -1.96
CA TYR A 153 -8.80 16.65 -2.72
C TYR A 153 -9.54 15.64 -1.83
N THR A 154 -9.00 15.36 -0.64
CA THR A 154 -9.62 14.45 0.33
C THR A 154 -11.02 14.94 0.75
N ILE A 155 -11.17 16.24 1.04
CA ILE A 155 -12.47 16.84 1.38
C ILE A 155 -13.46 16.73 0.21
N LYS A 156 -12.99 16.97 -1.03
CA LYS A 156 -13.83 16.81 -2.22
C LYS A 156 -14.35 15.37 -2.32
N LYS A 157 -13.49 14.36 -2.14
CA LYS A 157 -13.87 12.94 -2.18
C LYS A 157 -14.83 12.55 -1.04
N LEU A 158 -14.63 13.06 0.15
CA LEU A 158 -15.54 12.83 1.27
C LEU A 158 -16.96 13.36 0.96
N LYS A 159 -17.07 14.55 0.37
CA LYS A 159 -18.36 15.13 -0.05
C LYS A 159 -19.01 14.41 -1.23
N GLU A 160 -18.20 13.76 -2.08
CA GLU A 160 -18.71 12.97 -3.20
C GLU A 160 -19.30 11.63 -2.71
N PHE A 161 -18.71 11.03 -1.66
CA PHE A 161 -18.99 9.66 -1.26
C PHE A 161 -19.93 9.53 -0.05
N TYR A 162 -20.06 10.57 0.76
CA TYR A 162 -20.80 10.52 2.03
C TYR A 162 -21.86 11.60 2.14
N SER A 163 -22.80 11.43 3.06
CA SER A 163 -23.76 12.47 3.41
C SER A 163 -23.07 13.77 3.84
N GLU A 164 -23.75 14.91 3.73
CA GLU A 164 -23.18 16.20 4.15
C GLU A 164 -22.73 16.16 5.62
N GLN A 165 -23.52 15.52 6.49
CA GLN A 165 -23.23 15.37 7.91
C GLN A 165 -21.96 14.53 8.13
N ASP A 166 -21.85 13.37 7.48
CA ASP A 166 -20.68 12.48 7.62
C ASP A 166 -19.43 13.11 6.99
N ALA A 167 -19.59 13.73 5.82
CA ALA A 167 -18.49 14.42 5.15
C ALA A 167 -17.92 15.57 6.01
N GLU A 168 -18.78 16.33 6.70
CA GLU A 168 -18.33 17.38 7.61
C GLU A 168 -17.65 16.78 8.85
N LYS A 169 -18.18 15.70 9.42
CA LYS A 169 -17.51 14.95 10.51
C LYS A 169 -16.10 14.53 10.12
N TYR A 170 -15.95 13.86 8.97
CA TYR A 170 -14.65 13.38 8.49
C TYR A 170 -13.69 14.52 8.13
N LYS A 171 -14.20 15.62 7.60
CA LYS A 171 -13.43 16.84 7.35
C LYS A 171 -12.87 17.42 8.66
N GLN A 172 -13.65 17.44 9.75
CA GLN A 172 -13.17 17.91 11.05
C GLN A 172 -12.04 17.01 11.60
N ILE A 173 -12.15 15.70 11.45
CA ILE A 173 -11.09 14.76 11.81
C ILE A 173 -9.80 15.07 11.00
N LEU A 174 -9.92 15.27 9.71
CA LEU A 174 -8.79 15.60 8.84
C LEU A 174 -8.12 16.94 9.22
N LEU A 175 -8.92 17.97 9.47
CA LEU A 175 -8.41 19.31 9.76
C LEU A 175 -7.81 19.45 11.16
N SER A 176 -8.24 18.64 12.11
CA SER A 176 -7.70 18.58 13.48
C SER A 176 -6.52 17.63 13.65
N ALA A 177 -6.05 16.99 12.57
CA ALA A 177 -4.85 16.15 12.63
C ALA A 177 -3.60 16.97 13.06
N PRO A 178 -2.64 16.34 13.76
CA PRO A 178 -2.45 14.90 13.94
C PRO A 178 -3.26 14.29 15.08
N HIS A 179 -3.64 13.01 14.92
CA HIS A 179 -4.25 12.20 15.98
C HIS A 179 -3.37 10.96 16.22
N ASN A 180 -2.55 11.00 17.26
CA ASN A 180 -1.62 9.91 17.55
C ASN A 180 -1.71 9.58 19.04
N ASN A 181 -1.94 8.32 19.39
CA ASN A 181 -1.83 7.84 20.78
C ASN A 181 -0.54 7.05 21.02
N ILE A 182 0.34 6.99 20.01
CA ILE A 182 1.66 6.41 20.13
C ILE A 182 2.74 7.41 19.69
N ARG A 183 3.96 7.24 20.22
CA ARG A 183 5.13 8.01 19.80
C ARG A 183 5.85 7.26 18.68
N VAL A 184 5.89 7.86 17.49
CA VAL A 184 6.73 7.35 16.39
C VAL A 184 8.09 8.03 16.47
N LYS A 185 9.09 7.33 16.98
CA LYS A 185 10.42 7.88 17.32
C LYS A 185 11.25 8.39 16.13
N HIS A 186 10.84 8.10 14.89
CA HIS A 186 11.71 8.22 13.71
C HIS A 186 11.23 9.15 12.60
N PHE A 187 10.26 10.03 12.87
CA PHE A 187 10.00 11.14 11.97
C PHE A 187 10.93 12.31 12.30
N ARG A 188 12.15 12.28 11.74
CA ARG A 188 12.94 13.52 11.65
C ARG A 188 12.27 14.45 10.64
N LYS A 189 12.14 15.75 11.01
CA LYS A 189 11.57 16.80 10.15
C LYS A 189 11.92 16.59 8.68
N GLY A 190 10.90 16.25 7.88
CA GLY A 190 10.98 16.29 6.42
C GLY A 190 11.71 15.16 5.70
N VAL A 191 12.23 14.16 6.38
CA VAL A 191 12.89 13.00 5.75
C VAL A 191 12.01 11.77 5.94
N LEU A 192 11.43 11.27 4.84
CA LEU A 192 10.89 9.91 4.78
C LEU A 192 12.03 8.95 5.10
N LEU A 193 11.98 8.34 6.27
CA LEU A 193 12.95 7.31 6.61
C LEU A 193 12.73 6.12 5.68
N GLN A 194 13.79 5.74 4.98
CA GLN A 194 13.75 4.62 4.05
C GLN A 194 13.60 3.29 4.81
N PHE A 195 13.08 2.29 4.10
CA PHE A 195 13.16 0.90 4.56
C PHE A 195 14.64 0.54 4.88
N PRO A 196 14.95 -0.13 5.98
CA PRO A 196 14.02 -0.77 6.94
C PRO A 196 13.68 0.09 8.16
N VAL A 197 14.22 1.30 8.28
CA VAL A 197 14.09 2.13 9.50
C VAL A 197 12.64 2.54 9.77
N ASN A 198 11.88 2.84 8.72
CA ASN A 198 10.45 3.16 8.83
C ASN A 198 9.60 1.99 9.35
N VAL A 199 10.02 0.76 9.07
CA VAL A 199 9.37 -0.47 9.54
C VAL A 199 9.79 -0.77 10.98
N LEU A 200 11.09 -0.78 11.27
CA LEU A 200 11.61 -1.06 12.60
C LEU A 200 11.16 -0.02 13.64
N GLY A 201 10.95 1.22 13.23
CA GLY A 201 10.56 2.31 14.12
C GLY A 201 9.22 2.13 14.83
N ILE A 202 8.36 1.25 14.32
CA ILE A 202 7.05 0.95 14.92
C ILE A 202 6.92 -0.50 15.41
N LYS A 203 7.98 -1.31 15.30
CA LYS A 203 7.97 -2.73 15.68
C LYS A 203 7.36 -2.95 17.08
N HIS A 204 7.81 -2.21 18.07
CA HIS A 204 7.36 -2.36 19.46
C HIS A 204 5.85 -2.10 19.67
N HIS A 205 5.16 -1.47 18.73
CA HIS A 205 3.70 -1.32 18.79
C HIS A 205 2.98 -2.56 18.28
N TYR A 206 3.62 -3.35 17.41
CA TYR A 206 3.07 -4.61 16.94
C TYR A 206 3.02 -5.68 18.03
N ASP A 207 3.88 -5.57 19.05
CA ASP A 207 3.86 -6.45 20.23
C ASP A 207 2.60 -6.23 21.10
N ASN A 208 1.84 -5.16 20.88
CA ASN A 208 0.70 -4.75 21.69
C ASN A 208 -0.63 -4.74 20.93
N ILE A 209 -0.68 -5.17 19.67
CA ILE A 209 -1.91 -5.20 18.88
C ILE A 209 -2.25 -6.61 18.43
N PHE A 210 -3.56 -6.91 18.37
CA PHE A 210 -4.05 -8.18 17.84
C PHE A 210 -4.10 -8.19 16.30
N VAL A 211 -4.64 -7.14 15.67
CA VAL A 211 -4.76 -7.05 14.21
C VAL A 211 -4.37 -5.66 13.70
N ASP A 212 -3.61 -5.60 12.62
CA ASP A 212 -3.26 -4.34 11.94
C ASP A 212 -4.28 -4.02 10.85
N ILE A 213 -4.89 -2.83 10.92
CA ILE A 213 -5.72 -2.26 9.86
C ILE A 213 -4.80 -1.51 8.91
N VAL A 214 -4.30 -2.23 7.94
CA VAL A 214 -3.34 -1.74 6.95
C VAL A 214 -4.05 -0.86 5.94
N CYS A 215 -3.48 0.30 5.63
CA CYS A 215 -3.92 1.14 4.52
C CYS A 215 -2.79 1.31 3.52
N GLU A 216 -2.90 0.64 2.39
CA GLU A 216 -1.91 0.72 1.32
C GLU A 216 -1.85 2.10 0.67
N THR A 217 -0.79 2.37 -0.10
CA THR A 217 -0.59 3.66 -0.75
C THR A 217 -1.65 3.89 -1.83
N GLU A 218 -1.90 2.87 -2.62
CA GLU A 218 -2.88 2.90 -3.70
C GLU A 218 -4.09 2.04 -3.34
N THR A 219 -5.27 2.62 -3.50
CA THR A 219 -6.56 1.98 -3.21
C THR A 219 -7.50 2.01 -4.42
N ALA A 220 -6.97 2.35 -5.58
CA ALA A 220 -7.68 2.39 -6.85
C ALA A 220 -8.17 1.01 -7.29
N LYS A 221 -9.27 0.98 -8.06
CA LYS A 221 -9.94 -0.26 -8.45
C LYS A 221 -9.03 -1.25 -9.17
N ASN A 222 -8.20 -0.77 -10.07
CA ASN A 222 -7.40 -1.60 -10.99
C ASN A 222 -5.90 -1.53 -10.63
N THR A 223 -5.57 -1.45 -9.38
CA THR A 223 -4.18 -1.36 -8.90
C THR A 223 -3.94 -2.38 -7.80
N THR A 224 -2.94 -3.24 -7.98
CA THR A 224 -2.48 -4.15 -6.94
C THR A 224 -0.99 -3.95 -6.70
N PHE A 225 -0.67 -3.27 -5.63
CA PHE A 225 0.70 -2.89 -5.28
C PHE A 225 0.98 -3.14 -3.81
N ILE A 226 2.00 -3.94 -3.53
CA ILE A 226 2.42 -4.29 -2.16
C ILE A 226 3.49 -3.31 -1.72
N THR A 227 3.25 -2.60 -0.61
CA THR A 227 4.24 -1.73 0.02
C THR A 227 4.72 -2.28 1.36
N GLU A 228 5.59 -1.53 2.02
CA GLU A 228 6.05 -1.84 3.38
C GLU A 228 4.90 -1.97 4.39
N LYS A 229 3.72 -1.42 4.10
CA LYS A 229 2.56 -1.46 4.99
C LYS A 229 1.96 -2.85 5.10
N THR A 230 1.76 -3.52 3.96
CA THR A 230 1.34 -4.93 3.92
C THR A 230 2.41 -5.86 4.51
N ILE A 231 3.70 -5.55 4.32
CA ILE A 231 4.80 -6.39 4.78
C ILE A 231 4.99 -6.30 6.30
N ARG A 232 4.74 -5.15 6.93
CA ARG A 232 4.93 -4.95 8.37
C ARG A 232 4.25 -6.01 9.24
N PRO A 233 2.92 -6.23 9.14
CA PRO A 233 2.27 -7.24 9.96
C PRO A 233 2.82 -8.66 9.70
N MET A 234 3.23 -8.97 8.48
CA MET A 234 3.85 -10.26 8.17
C MET A 234 5.21 -10.42 8.87
N LEU A 235 6.05 -9.37 8.85
CA LEU A 235 7.34 -9.36 9.53
C LEU A 235 7.21 -9.44 11.04
N PHE A 236 6.17 -8.85 11.61
CA PHE A 236 5.95 -8.77 13.06
C PHE A 236 4.93 -9.77 13.58
N LYS A 237 4.60 -10.79 12.78
CA LYS A 237 3.72 -11.91 13.19
C LYS A 237 2.36 -11.46 13.71
N THR A 238 1.74 -10.51 13.02
CA THR A 238 0.45 -9.92 13.39
C THR A 238 -0.57 -10.18 12.30
N PRO A 239 -1.80 -10.59 12.64
CA PRO A 239 -2.90 -10.64 11.68
C PRO A 239 -3.19 -9.27 11.06
N PHE A 240 -3.81 -9.26 9.87
CA PHE A 240 -4.06 -8.02 9.16
C PHE A 240 -5.41 -7.99 8.44
N ILE A 241 -5.96 -6.79 8.29
CA ILE A 241 -7.04 -6.42 7.39
C ILE A 241 -6.49 -5.33 6.47
N ILE A 242 -6.67 -5.45 5.15
CA ILE A 242 -5.96 -4.56 4.22
C ILE A 242 -6.94 -3.72 3.40
N MET A 243 -6.89 -2.41 3.59
CA MET A 243 -7.43 -1.42 2.67
C MET A 243 -6.42 -1.16 1.56
N ALA A 244 -6.71 -1.65 0.37
CA ALA A 244 -5.88 -1.54 -0.83
C ALA A 244 -6.76 -1.53 -2.09
N GLY A 245 -6.18 -1.62 -3.26
CA GLY A 245 -6.91 -1.86 -4.51
C GLY A 245 -7.63 -3.20 -4.52
N GLN A 246 -8.65 -3.33 -5.37
CA GLN A 246 -9.43 -4.55 -5.54
C GLN A 246 -8.53 -5.73 -5.94
N GLY A 247 -8.72 -6.91 -5.30
CA GLY A 247 -7.95 -8.13 -5.60
C GLY A 247 -6.58 -8.18 -4.92
N HIS A 248 -6.31 -7.34 -3.92
CA HIS A 248 -5.02 -7.31 -3.21
C HIS A 248 -4.75 -8.59 -2.40
N LEU A 249 -5.76 -9.14 -1.72
CA LEU A 249 -5.62 -10.44 -1.03
C LEU A 249 -5.45 -11.58 -2.04
N GLY A 250 -6.13 -11.49 -3.18
CA GLY A 250 -5.92 -12.41 -4.30
C GLY A 250 -4.48 -12.37 -4.83
N LEU A 251 -3.84 -11.20 -4.88
CA LEU A 251 -2.42 -11.08 -5.20
C LEU A 251 -1.54 -11.75 -4.13
N LEU A 252 -1.85 -11.56 -2.85
CA LEU A 252 -1.11 -12.23 -1.77
C LEU A 252 -1.20 -13.75 -1.89
N HIS A 253 -2.38 -14.31 -2.21
CA HIS A 253 -2.55 -15.74 -2.45
C HIS A 253 -1.71 -16.24 -3.64
N LYS A 254 -1.70 -15.51 -4.75
CA LYS A 254 -0.83 -15.83 -5.91
C LYS A 254 0.65 -15.83 -5.56
N LEU A 255 1.06 -15.01 -4.59
CA LEU A 255 2.42 -15.00 -4.06
C LEU A 255 2.67 -16.06 -2.98
N GLY A 256 1.68 -16.89 -2.65
CA GLY A 256 1.79 -17.96 -1.66
C GLY A 256 1.60 -17.53 -0.20
N PHE A 257 1.19 -16.30 0.06
CA PHE A 257 0.78 -15.86 1.39
C PHE A 257 -0.62 -16.38 1.74
N LYS A 258 -0.91 -16.44 3.02
CA LYS A 258 -2.22 -16.82 3.55
C LYS A 258 -2.93 -15.61 4.13
N THR A 259 -4.26 -15.62 4.12
CA THR A 259 -5.11 -14.58 4.70
C THR A 259 -5.93 -15.13 5.86
N PHE A 260 -6.85 -14.34 6.39
CA PHE A 260 -7.56 -14.64 7.64
C PHE A 260 -9.06 -14.89 7.43
N ASN A 261 -9.46 -15.33 6.22
CA ASN A 261 -10.86 -15.56 5.83
C ASN A 261 -11.61 -16.61 6.68
N LYS A 262 -10.90 -17.42 7.45
CA LYS A 262 -11.49 -18.36 8.42
C LYS A 262 -12.08 -17.62 9.64
N TRP A 263 -11.58 -16.45 10.00
CA TRP A 263 -11.94 -15.73 11.24
C TRP A 263 -12.80 -14.49 11.01
N TRP A 264 -12.67 -13.87 9.84
CA TRP A 264 -13.52 -12.76 9.41
C TRP A 264 -13.75 -12.79 7.90
N ASN A 265 -14.82 -12.10 7.48
CA ASN A 265 -15.17 -12.01 6.07
C ASN A 265 -14.14 -11.15 5.32
N GLU A 266 -13.61 -11.65 4.23
CA GLU A 266 -12.66 -10.98 3.33
C GLU A 266 -13.27 -10.61 1.97
N ASP A 267 -14.60 -10.69 1.79
CA ASP A 267 -15.29 -10.32 0.54
C ASP A 267 -15.03 -8.85 0.15
N TYR A 268 -14.53 -8.04 1.09
CA TYR A 268 -14.09 -6.68 0.78
C TYR A 268 -12.98 -6.65 -0.27
N ASP A 269 -12.27 -7.73 -0.51
CA ASP A 269 -11.21 -7.77 -1.52
C ASP A 269 -11.76 -7.68 -2.95
N ASP A 270 -12.98 -8.15 -3.18
CA ASP A 270 -13.68 -8.02 -4.46
C ASP A 270 -14.35 -6.65 -4.65
N MET A 271 -14.36 -5.81 -3.62
CA MET A 271 -14.98 -4.49 -3.61
C MET A 271 -13.96 -3.38 -3.85
N HIS A 272 -14.44 -2.18 -4.19
CA HIS A 272 -13.61 -0.99 -4.35
C HIS A 272 -14.29 0.25 -3.77
N GLY A 273 -13.53 1.34 -3.58
CA GLY A 273 -14.07 2.62 -3.13
C GLY A 273 -14.82 2.52 -1.80
N VAL A 274 -15.98 3.15 -1.72
CA VAL A 274 -16.81 3.24 -0.51
C VAL A 274 -17.31 1.88 -0.03
N ASP A 275 -17.67 0.99 -0.97
CA ASP A 275 -18.16 -0.35 -0.62
C ASP A 275 -17.10 -1.15 0.12
N ARG A 276 -15.84 -1.10 -0.34
CA ARG A 276 -14.70 -1.73 0.34
C ARG A 276 -14.48 -1.15 1.74
N VAL A 277 -14.47 0.17 1.87
CA VAL A 277 -14.32 0.84 3.18
C VAL A 277 -15.43 0.41 4.14
N ASN A 278 -16.69 0.43 3.69
CA ASN A 278 -17.83 0.03 4.50
C ASN A 278 -17.78 -1.44 4.90
N ALA A 279 -17.34 -2.33 4.01
CA ALA A 279 -17.17 -3.74 4.32
C ALA A 279 -16.07 -3.96 5.37
N ILE A 280 -14.94 -3.26 5.25
CA ILE A 280 -13.88 -3.30 6.29
C ILE A 280 -14.39 -2.75 7.62
N CYS A 281 -15.18 -1.67 7.63
CA CYS A 281 -15.80 -1.16 8.86
C CYS A 281 -16.68 -2.23 9.54
N LYS A 282 -17.47 -3.00 8.77
CA LYS A 282 -18.26 -4.12 9.32
C LYS A 282 -17.38 -5.23 9.88
N VAL A 283 -16.23 -5.51 9.28
CA VAL A 283 -15.26 -6.48 9.83
C VAL A 283 -14.72 -5.98 11.16
N ILE A 284 -14.35 -4.70 11.26
CA ILE A 284 -13.88 -4.08 12.50
C ILE A 284 -14.96 -4.21 13.60
N ASP A 285 -16.24 -3.90 13.29
CA ASP A 285 -17.35 -4.07 14.24
C ASP A 285 -17.52 -5.52 14.70
N SER A 286 -17.41 -6.45 13.76
CA SER A 286 -17.53 -7.87 14.03
C SER A 286 -16.42 -8.38 14.96
N ILE A 287 -15.20 -7.87 14.81
CA ILE A 287 -14.07 -8.20 15.69
C ILE A 287 -14.25 -7.55 17.05
N ASP A 288 -14.58 -6.25 17.09
CA ASP A 288 -14.77 -5.50 18.34
C ASP A 288 -15.88 -6.11 19.23
N SER A 289 -16.99 -6.52 18.62
CA SER A 289 -18.10 -7.17 19.33
C SER A 289 -17.78 -8.57 19.88
N ARG A 290 -16.68 -9.19 19.44
CA ARG A 290 -16.25 -10.54 19.80
C ARG A 290 -14.86 -10.56 20.46
N GLN A 291 -14.40 -9.43 20.97
CA GLN A 291 -13.01 -9.26 21.44
C GLN A 291 -12.53 -10.37 22.37
N GLU A 292 -13.34 -10.81 23.33
CA GLU A 292 -12.99 -11.90 24.27
C GLU A 292 -12.72 -13.22 23.53
N LYS A 293 -13.47 -13.51 22.47
CA LYS A 293 -13.27 -14.71 21.64
C LYS A 293 -12.09 -14.57 20.70
N MET A 294 -11.81 -13.34 20.22
CA MET A 294 -10.72 -13.09 19.27
C MET A 294 -9.36 -13.42 19.89
N TYR A 295 -9.14 -13.10 21.16
CA TYR A 295 -7.91 -13.51 21.84
C TYR A 295 -7.74 -15.04 21.92
N ASN A 296 -8.83 -15.79 22.01
CA ASN A 296 -8.77 -17.25 21.97
C ASN A 296 -8.42 -17.79 20.56
N PHE A 297 -8.76 -17.07 19.49
CA PHE A 297 -8.43 -17.48 18.11
C PHE A 297 -6.97 -17.24 17.74
N ILE A 298 -6.22 -16.49 18.53
CA ILE A 298 -4.84 -16.15 18.19
C ILE A 298 -3.96 -17.41 18.03
N GLU A 299 -4.16 -18.43 18.86
CA GLU A 299 -3.46 -19.71 18.71
C GLU A 299 -3.88 -20.46 17.45
N GLU A 300 -5.15 -20.36 17.02
CA GLU A 300 -5.61 -20.94 15.77
C GLU A 300 -5.02 -20.25 14.53
N MET A 301 -4.68 -18.96 14.65
CA MET A 301 -4.08 -18.17 13.58
C MET A 301 -2.57 -18.41 13.45
N LYS A 302 -1.94 -19.03 14.45
CA LYS A 302 -0.48 -19.17 14.56
C LYS A 302 0.15 -19.75 13.30
N ASP A 303 -0.44 -20.82 12.73
CA ASP A 303 0.08 -21.43 11.51
C ASP A 303 0.06 -20.49 10.30
N VAL A 304 -0.93 -19.62 10.20
CA VAL A 304 -1.02 -18.60 9.15
C VAL A 304 0.03 -17.51 9.37
N ILE A 305 0.14 -17.04 10.60
CA ILE A 305 1.06 -15.97 11.01
C ILE A 305 2.51 -16.42 10.81
N GLU A 306 2.89 -17.61 11.31
CA GLU A 306 4.23 -18.17 11.16
C GLU A 306 4.56 -18.48 9.70
N HIS A 307 3.59 -18.99 8.94
CA HIS A 307 3.76 -19.19 7.51
C HIS A 307 4.09 -17.88 6.80
N ASN A 308 3.29 -16.83 7.01
CA ASN A 308 3.48 -15.53 6.35
C ASN A 308 4.81 -14.89 6.71
N HIS A 309 5.19 -14.92 7.99
CA HIS A 309 6.49 -14.44 8.44
C HIS A 309 7.64 -15.19 7.75
N SER A 310 7.64 -16.52 7.85
CA SER A 310 8.69 -17.36 7.24
C SER A 310 8.74 -17.18 5.72
N HIS A 311 7.57 -17.11 5.07
CA HIS A 311 7.44 -16.94 3.63
C HIS A 311 7.95 -15.58 3.16
N CYS A 312 7.71 -14.52 3.93
CA CYS A 312 8.23 -13.18 3.67
C CYS A 312 9.76 -13.13 3.86
N VAL A 313 10.26 -13.55 5.02
CA VAL A 313 11.67 -13.44 5.39
C VAL A 313 12.56 -14.35 4.53
N LYS A 314 12.13 -15.60 4.30
CA LYS A 314 12.87 -16.58 3.48
C LYS A 314 12.61 -16.44 1.98
N GLN A 315 11.89 -15.41 1.55
CA GLN A 315 11.56 -15.17 0.13
C GLN A 315 10.83 -16.34 -0.54
N GLY A 316 9.97 -17.03 0.19
CA GLY A 316 9.21 -18.16 -0.32
C GLY A 316 8.35 -17.83 -1.55
N TRP A 317 7.90 -16.57 -1.66
CA TRP A 317 7.14 -16.02 -2.77
C TRP A 317 7.86 -16.09 -4.13
N HIS A 318 9.19 -16.21 -4.16
CA HIS A 318 9.95 -16.36 -5.41
C HIS A 318 9.50 -17.58 -6.25
N LYS A 319 8.97 -18.62 -5.61
CA LYS A 319 8.46 -19.80 -6.29
C LYS A 319 7.19 -19.52 -7.11
N HIS A 320 6.50 -18.45 -6.78
CA HIS A 320 5.22 -18.05 -7.35
C HIS A 320 5.35 -16.92 -8.40
N ARG A 321 6.56 -16.49 -8.72
CA ARG A 321 6.82 -15.37 -9.64
C ARG A 321 6.18 -15.56 -11.02
N ALA A 322 6.20 -16.78 -11.52
CA ALA A 322 5.61 -17.12 -12.82
C ALA A 322 4.10 -16.86 -12.87
N GLU A 323 3.39 -16.99 -11.75
CA GLU A 323 1.95 -16.72 -11.65
C GLU A 323 1.61 -15.23 -11.82
N LEU A 324 2.60 -14.35 -11.63
CA LEU A 324 2.51 -12.92 -11.86
C LEU A 324 3.05 -12.49 -13.22
N GLY A 325 3.44 -13.42 -14.08
CA GLY A 325 4.06 -13.10 -15.36
C GLY A 325 5.50 -12.59 -15.26
N ILE A 326 6.14 -12.71 -14.08
CA ILE A 326 7.53 -12.30 -13.87
C ILE A 326 8.45 -13.36 -14.53
N LYS A 327 9.18 -12.94 -15.53
CA LYS A 327 10.16 -13.78 -16.23
C LYS A 327 11.46 -13.85 -15.41
N ASN A 328 12.10 -15.01 -15.44
CA ASN A 328 13.40 -15.23 -14.79
C ASN A 328 14.51 -14.45 -15.49
#